data_e5ea915d8c68b26e2904448e5ea78d1e
#
_entry.id   e5ea915d8c68b26e2904448e5ea78d1e
#
_cell.length_a   1.000
_cell.length_b   1.000
_cell.length_c   1.000
_cell.angle_alpha   90.00
_cell.angle_beta   90.00
_cell.angle_gamma   90.00
#
_symmetry.space_group_name_H-M   'P 1'
#
loop_
_entity.id
_entity.type
_entity.pdbx_description
1 polymer ?
#
loop_
_entity_poly.entity_id
_entity_poly.type
_entity_poly.pdbx_seq_one_letter_code
_entity_poly.pdbx_strand_id
1 'polypeptide(L)'
;DAQGKLLMPGVIDPQVHFREPGGTDKEDLGSGARAAVRGGVTSFLEMPNCHPATINQAQLDWKIARAKATSVANFGFFIGATIDNLESLNTVSPACGIKIFMGSSTGSLLVNEEKDLDRIFGGGERLIAVHAEDENRIRERTSALLGDDETRDYALHSTIRDAQTALIATDRALHLSQKYGRRLHVLHLSTAEEVERLRTAKTDQVTCEVLPNHLFLNTDHYAQLGSRVQMNPPIRGPENAAKLWAGLHDGVIDIIATDHAPHLLKDKAQPYPRSPSGMPGVETSLPLMMTAMQEGKCTLTQILRWMCSGPAELYRISNKGQLEEGFDADLTLVDLDQTKVVRD
;
A
#
# COMPACT_ATOMS: atom_id res chain seq x y z
N ASP A 1 -29.98 -0.52 -16.96
CA ASP A 1 -30.36 0.82 -16.45
C ASP A 1 -29.78 1.01 -15.06
N ALA A 2 -28.89 2.01 -14.90
CA ALA A 2 -28.24 2.33 -13.63
C ALA A 2 -29.14 3.15 -12.66
N GLN A 3 -30.35 3.50 -13.08
CA GLN A 3 -31.34 4.23 -12.23
C GLN A 3 -30.78 5.53 -11.64
N GLY A 4 -30.03 6.30 -12.43
CA GLY A 4 -29.40 7.56 -12.00
C GLY A 4 -28.09 7.39 -11.22
N LYS A 5 -27.66 6.17 -10.94
CA LYS A 5 -26.36 5.89 -10.28
C LYS A 5 -25.19 6.03 -11.25
N LEU A 6 -24.01 6.28 -10.70
CA LEU A 6 -22.77 6.35 -11.45
C LEU A 6 -22.25 4.95 -11.74
N LEU A 7 -22.09 4.60 -13.02
CA LEU A 7 -21.38 3.40 -13.45
C LEU A 7 -19.92 3.78 -13.79
N MET A 8 -18.98 3.08 -13.21
CA MET A 8 -17.55 3.30 -13.42
C MET A 8 -16.77 1.99 -13.57
N PRO A 9 -15.55 2.01 -14.14
CA PRO A 9 -14.66 0.86 -14.07
C PRO A 9 -14.44 0.44 -12.62
N GLY A 10 -14.29 -0.85 -12.39
CA GLY A 10 -13.94 -1.36 -11.06
C GLY A 10 -12.59 -0.82 -10.59
N VAL A 11 -12.51 -0.50 -9.31
CA VAL A 11 -11.27 -0.04 -8.67
C VAL A 11 -10.26 -1.18 -8.64
N ILE A 12 -8.99 -0.83 -8.85
CA ILE A 12 -7.84 -1.72 -8.70
C ILE A 12 -7.04 -1.25 -7.48
N ASP A 13 -7.00 -2.07 -6.43
CA ASP A 13 -6.19 -1.80 -5.23
C ASP A 13 -4.87 -2.59 -5.32
N PRO A 14 -3.73 -1.94 -5.61
CA PRO A 14 -2.48 -2.63 -5.86
C PRO A 14 -1.69 -2.96 -4.58
N GLN A 15 -2.22 -2.65 -3.39
CA GLN A 15 -1.53 -2.93 -2.14
C GLN A 15 -2.49 -3.35 -1.04
N VAL A 16 -2.61 -4.67 -0.82
CA VAL A 16 -3.41 -5.24 0.27
C VAL A 16 -2.66 -6.36 1.00
N HIS A 17 -3.07 -6.66 2.24
CA HIS A 17 -2.53 -7.72 3.09
C HIS A 17 -3.69 -8.57 3.65
N PHE A 18 -4.20 -9.53 2.90
CA PHE A 18 -5.31 -10.39 3.30
C PHE A 18 -4.91 -11.56 4.21
N ARG A 19 -3.69 -11.48 4.77
CA ARG A 19 -3.20 -12.30 5.88
C ARG A 19 -3.11 -13.80 5.64
N GLU A 20 -3.55 -14.34 4.52
CA GLU A 20 -3.51 -15.77 4.20
C GLU A 20 -2.32 -16.10 3.27
N PRO A 21 -1.53 -17.14 3.61
CA PRO A 21 -1.62 -18.01 4.77
C PRO A 21 -1.09 -17.41 6.09
N GLY A 22 -1.43 -18.05 7.21
CA GLY A 22 -0.78 -17.86 8.50
C GLY A 22 -1.37 -16.78 9.41
N GLY A 23 -2.33 -15.98 8.96
CA GLY A 23 -2.98 -14.94 9.75
C GLY A 23 -4.50 -14.89 9.53
N THR A 24 -5.12 -16.03 9.24
CA THR A 24 -6.54 -16.14 8.85
C THR A 24 -7.53 -15.84 9.99
N ASP A 25 -7.04 -15.73 11.22
CA ASP A 25 -7.79 -15.20 12.35
C ASP A 25 -8.06 -13.68 12.23
N LYS A 26 -7.26 -12.97 11.44
CA LYS A 26 -7.42 -11.53 11.13
C LYS A 26 -8.25 -11.33 9.87
N GLU A 27 -7.90 -12.04 8.82
CA GLU A 27 -8.57 -12.04 7.51
C GLU A 27 -8.03 -13.17 6.63
N ASP A 28 -8.82 -13.63 5.67
CA ASP A 28 -8.42 -14.57 4.62
C ASP A 28 -8.66 -13.99 3.22
N LEU A 29 -8.14 -14.63 2.17
CA LEU A 29 -8.30 -14.20 0.78
C LEU A 29 -9.78 -14.08 0.37
N GLY A 30 -10.64 -14.94 0.88
CA GLY A 30 -12.06 -14.91 0.58
C GLY A 30 -12.80 -13.76 1.28
N SER A 31 -12.52 -13.51 2.56
CA SER A 31 -13.13 -12.41 3.31
C SER A 31 -12.62 -11.04 2.82
N GLY A 32 -11.31 -10.92 2.58
CA GLY A 32 -10.72 -9.71 2.02
C GLY A 32 -11.25 -9.39 0.62
N ALA A 33 -11.40 -10.40 -0.26
CA ALA A 33 -12.00 -10.22 -1.58
C ALA A 33 -13.46 -9.74 -1.50
N ARG A 34 -14.25 -10.25 -0.53
CA ARG A 34 -15.63 -9.76 -0.33
C ARG A 34 -15.64 -8.31 0.20
N ALA A 35 -14.75 -7.96 1.10
CA ALA A 35 -14.60 -6.57 1.56
C ALA A 35 -14.19 -5.65 0.40
N ALA A 36 -13.26 -6.09 -0.45
CA ALA A 36 -12.85 -5.38 -1.65
C ALA A 36 -14.04 -5.08 -2.58
N VAL A 37 -14.80 -6.11 -2.98
CA VAL A 37 -15.96 -5.95 -3.87
C VAL A 37 -17.04 -5.06 -3.23
N ARG A 38 -17.27 -5.19 -1.92
CA ARG A 38 -18.20 -4.31 -1.18
C ARG A 38 -17.78 -2.84 -1.22
N GLY A 39 -16.47 -2.57 -1.27
CA GLY A 39 -15.87 -1.24 -1.42
C GLY A 39 -15.78 -0.75 -2.86
N GLY A 40 -16.22 -1.55 -3.86
CA GLY A 40 -16.11 -1.21 -5.27
C GLY A 40 -14.74 -1.58 -5.89
N VAL A 41 -13.90 -2.30 -5.17
CA VAL A 41 -12.61 -2.82 -5.65
C VAL A 41 -12.83 -4.18 -6.31
N THR A 42 -12.65 -4.25 -7.62
CA THR A 42 -12.86 -5.47 -8.41
C THR A 42 -11.57 -6.25 -8.69
N SER A 43 -10.43 -5.63 -8.42
CA SER A 43 -9.11 -6.25 -8.58
C SER A 43 -8.18 -5.82 -7.46
N PHE A 44 -7.38 -6.74 -6.93
CA PHE A 44 -6.38 -6.43 -5.91
C PHE A 44 -5.03 -7.09 -6.20
N LEU A 45 -3.95 -6.46 -5.72
CA LEU A 45 -2.62 -7.05 -5.71
C LEU A 45 -2.15 -7.23 -4.27
N GLU A 46 -1.90 -8.48 -3.88
CA GLU A 46 -1.62 -8.81 -2.48
C GLU A 46 -0.13 -8.96 -2.22
N MET A 47 0.30 -8.40 -1.10
CA MET A 47 1.68 -8.35 -0.63
C MET A 47 2.16 -9.71 -0.09
N PRO A 48 3.49 -9.98 -0.13
CA PRO A 48 4.05 -11.31 0.14
C PRO A 48 4.30 -11.64 1.61
N ASN A 49 4.08 -10.71 2.55
CA ASN A 49 4.47 -10.86 3.97
C ASN A 49 3.44 -11.62 4.81
N CYS A 50 2.90 -12.69 4.26
CA CYS A 50 2.12 -13.72 4.97
C CYS A 50 3.05 -14.77 5.63
N HIS A 51 2.51 -15.83 6.20
CA HIS A 51 3.30 -16.85 6.86
C HIS A 51 2.84 -18.27 6.46
N PRO A 52 3.65 -19.03 5.66
CA PRO A 52 4.95 -18.64 5.10
C PRO A 52 4.85 -17.51 4.07
N ALA A 53 5.92 -16.72 3.98
CA ALA A 53 6.00 -15.61 3.03
C ALA A 53 6.04 -16.10 1.57
N THR A 54 5.49 -15.32 0.64
CA THR A 54 5.50 -15.65 -0.79
C THR A 54 6.86 -15.28 -1.40
N ILE A 55 7.83 -16.18 -1.35
CA ILE A 55 9.23 -15.94 -1.77
C ILE A 55 9.73 -16.89 -2.86
N ASN A 56 8.90 -17.83 -3.31
CA ASN A 56 9.22 -18.79 -4.36
C ASN A 56 7.98 -19.24 -5.12
N GLN A 57 8.16 -20.03 -6.19
CA GLN A 57 7.07 -20.50 -7.05
C GLN A 57 6.01 -21.31 -6.29
N ALA A 58 6.44 -22.24 -5.44
CA ALA A 58 5.50 -23.11 -4.74
C ALA A 58 4.51 -22.34 -3.83
N GLN A 59 5.00 -21.31 -3.15
CA GLN A 59 4.16 -20.45 -2.31
C GLN A 59 3.24 -19.57 -3.16
N LEU A 60 3.71 -19.07 -4.30
CA LEU A 60 2.87 -18.33 -5.24
C LEU A 60 1.76 -19.22 -5.83
N ASP A 61 2.09 -20.41 -6.27
CA ASP A 61 1.13 -21.36 -6.83
C ASP A 61 0.05 -21.74 -5.81
N TRP A 62 0.45 -21.92 -4.56
CA TRP A 62 -0.51 -22.16 -3.46
C TRP A 62 -1.49 -20.99 -3.30
N LYS A 63 -0.98 -19.74 -3.27
CA LYS A 63 -1.86 -18.53 -3.16
C LYS A 63 -2.79 -18.39 -4.35
N ILE A 64 -2.29 -18.62 -5.56
CA ILE A 64 -3.10 -18.59 -6.78
C ILE A 64 -4.22 -19.64 -6.72
N ALA A 65 -3.89 -20.87 -6.32
CA ALA A 65 -4.88 -21.94 -6.18
C ALA A 65 -5.94 -21.60 -5.11
N ARG A 66 -5.49 -21.05 -3.99
CA ARG A 66 -6.38 -20.62 -2.90
C ARG A 66 -7.30 -19.47 -3.33
N ALA A 67 -6.75 -18.43 -3.97
CA ALA A 67 -7.54 -17.31 -4.48
C ALA A 67 -8.53 -17.75 -5.56
N LYS A 68 -8.16 -18.63 -6.49
CA LYS A 68 -9.09 -19.23 -7.47
C LYS A 68 -10.28 -19.92 -6.82
N ALA A 69 -10.09 -20.52 -5.66
CA ALA A 69 -11.15 -21.24 -4.94
C ALA A 69 -12.03 -20.33 -4.09
N THR A 70 -11.58 -19.16 -3.66
CA THR A 70 -12.25 -18.37 -2.62
C THR A 70 -12.51 -16.92 -2.96
N SER A 71 -11.74 -16.32 -3.89
CA SER A 71 -11.87 -14.91 -4.23
C SER A 71 -13.07 -14.66 -5.15
N VAL A 72 -13.78 -13.58 -4.88
CA VAL A 72 -14.87 -13.03 -5.71
C VAL A 72 -14.42 -11.81 -6.52
N ALA A 73 -13.14 -11.43 -6.41
CA ALA A 73 -12.50 -10.36 -7.14
C ALA A 73 -11.31 -10.91 -7.94
N ASN A 74 -10.85 -10.16 -8.95
CA ASN A 74 -9.61 -10.47 -9.65
C ASN A 74 -8.42 -10.25 -8.72
N PHE A 75 -7.35 -11.02 -8.91
CA PHE A 75 -6.22 -11.00 -7.99
C PHE A 75 -4.87 -11.13 -8.70
N GLY A 76 -3.87 -10.59 -8.06
CA GLY A 76 -2.47 -10.80 -8.37
C GLY A 76 -1.64 -10.81 -7.08
N PHE A 77 -0.41 -11.32 -7.16
CA PHE A 77 0.46 -11.46 -6.00
C PHE A 77 1.87 -10.95 -6.29
N PHE A 78 2.46 -10.30 -5.29
CA PHE A 78 3.87 -9.96 -5.29
C PHE A 78 4.72 -11.12 -4.81
N ILE A 79 5.99 -11.15 -5.29
CA ILE A 79 7.03 -11.97 -4.67
C ILE A 79 7.86 -11.12 -3.72
N GLY A 80 8.08 -11.61 -2.51
CA GLY A 80 8.92 -10.95 -1.50
C GLY A 80 10.40 -11.16 -1.76
N ALA A 81 11.18 -10.08 -1.68
CA ALA A 81 12.63 -10.16 -1.76
C ALA A 81 13.23 -10.59 -0.43
N THR A 82 14.20 -11.49 -0.51
CA THR A 82 15.12 -11.86 0.56
C THR A 82 16.54 -11.90 0.01
N ILE A 83 17.53 -11.99 0.88
CA ILE A 83 18.94 -12.11 0.47
C ILE A 83 19.25 -13.46 -0.22
N ASP A 84 18.37 -14.46 -0.03
CA ASP A 84 18.60 -15.85 -0.47
C ASP A 84 17.79 -16.27 -1.71
N ASN A 85 16.82 -15.42 -2.18
CA ASN A 85 15.91 -15.81 -3.26
C ASN A 85 16.07 -15.03 -4.58
N LEU A 86 17.25 -14.46 -4.84
CA LEU A 86 17.50 -13.59 -6.00
C LEU A 86 17.09 -14.22 -7.34
N GLU A 87 17.34 -15.54 -7.53
CA GLU A 87 16.92 -16.25 -8.72
C GLU A 87 15.39 -16.30 -8.85
N SER A 88 14.69 -16.58 -7.74
CA SER A 88 13.23 -16.63 -7.69
C SER A 88 12.59 -15.29 -8.05
N LEU A 89 13.21 -14.15 -7.68
CA LEU A 89 12.67 -12.82 -7.99
C LEU A 89 12.45 -12.59 -9.49
N ASN A 90 13.23 -13.25 -10.34
CA ASN A 90 13.16 -13.09 -11.79
C ASN A 90 12.41 -14.22 -12.50
N THR A 91 12.44 -15.45 -11.96
CA THR A 91 11.89 -16.65 -12.60
C THR A 91 10.46 -16.98 -12.20
N VAL A 92 10.04 -16.62 -10.97
CA VAL A 92 8.67 -16.88 -10.47
C VAL A 92 7.60 -16.21 -11.35
N SER A 93 6.56 -16.96 -11.75
CA SER A 93 5.49 -16.43 -12.61
C SER A 93 4.16 -17.16 -12.35
N PRO A 94 3.01 -16.42 -12.45
CA PRO A 94 2.90 -14.99 -12.65
C PRO A 94 3.13 -14.23 -11.33
N ALA A 95 3.88 -13.11 -11.35
CA ALA A 95 4.01 -12.22 -10.22
C ALA A 95 3.91 -10.76 -10.67
N CYS A 96 3.17 -9.94 -9.91
CA CYS A 96 2.91 -8.54 -10.24
C CYS A 96 4.15 -7.65 -10.15
N GLY A 97 5.04 -8.00 -9.24
CA GLY A 97 6.27 -7.26 -8.97
C GLY A 97 7.07 -7.93 -7.86
N ILE A 98 8.22 -7.35 -7.56
CA ILE A 98 9.06 -7.70 -6.41
C ILE A 98 8.73 -6.71 -5.29
N LYS A 99 8.39 -7.20 -4.09
CA LYS A 99 8.23 -6.37 -2.89
C LYS A 99 9.49 -6.40 -2.05
N ILE A 100 10.01 -5.23 -1.71
CA ILE A 100 11.11 -5.04 -0.76
C ILE A 100 10.61 -4.27 0.46
N PHE A 101 10.95 -4.74 1.64
CA PHE A 101 10.81 -4.01 2.90
C PHE A 101 12.20 -3.46 3.28
N MET A 102 12.43 -2.16 3.07
CA MET A 102 13.69 -1.50 3.42
C MET A 102 13.76 -1.12 4.90
N GLY A 103 12.62 -1.07 5.58
CA GLY A 103 12.48 -0.89 7.01
C GLY A 103 11.57 -1.95 7.62
N SER A 104 11.69 -2.15 8.92
CA SER A 104 10.88 -3.12 9.68
C SER A 104 9.40 -2.80 9.58
N SER A 105 8.64 -3.77 9.14
CA SER A 105 7.19 -3.79 9.09
C SER A 105 6.69 -5.09 9.69
N THR A 106 5.47 -5.52 9.38
CA THR A 106 4.98 -6.83 9.81
C THR A 106 5.61 -7.95 8.98
N GLY A 107 6.22 -8.93 9.63
CA GLY A 107 6.83 -10.10 8.97
C GLY A 107 8.37 -10.09 8.97
N SER A 108 8.97 -11.05 8.23
CA SER A 108 10.40 -11.37 8.26
C SER A 108 11.16 -11.00 6.97
N LEU A 109 10.59 -10.13 6.11
CA LEU A 109 11.13 -9.82 4.79
C LEU A 109 11.93 -8.51 4.76
N LEU A 110 12.75 -8.26 5.79
CA LEU A 110 13.59 -7.05 5.83
C LEU A 110 14.82 -7.22 4.92
N VAL A 111 15.04 -6.25 4.03
CA VAL A 111 16.26 -6.09 3.23
C VAL A 111 16.71 -4.62 3.33
N ASN A 112 17.64 -4.33 4.22
CA ASN A 112 18.10 -2.98 4.52
C ASN A 112 19.60 -2.73 4.19
N GLU A 113 20.37 -3.79 3.94
CA GLU A 113 21.78 -3.64 3.62
C GLU A 113 21.98 -3.19 2.18
N GLU A 114 22.85 -2.19 1.97
CA GLU A 114 23.13 -1.60 0.66
C GLU A 114 23.54 -2.64 -0.38
N LYS A 115 24.45 -3.56 -0.01
CA LYS A 115 24.95 -4.64 -0.90
C LYS A 115 23.83 -5.55 -1.40
N ASP A 116 22.80 -5.81 -0.57
CA ASP A 116 21.72 -6.73 -0.91
C ASP A 116 20.67 -6.02 -1.78
N LEU A 117 20.36 -4.76 -1.45
CA LEU A 117 19.54 -3.89 -2.31
C LEU A 117 20.19 -3.73 -3.69
N ASP A 118 21.50 -3.47 -3.75
CA ASP A 118 22.26 -3.34 -4.99
C ASP A 118 22.16 -4.59 -5.87
N ARG A 119 22.26 -5.79 -5.29
CA ARG A 119 22.09 -7.06 -6.00
C ARG A 119 20.67 -7.26 -6.53
N ILE A 120 19.65 -6.90 -5.75
CA ILE A 120 18.24 -7.04 -6.16
C ILE A 120 17.92 -6.07 -7.29
N PHE A 121 18.31 -4.79 -7.15
CA PHE A 121 18.06 -3.78 -8.18
C PHE A 121 18.85 -4.07 -9.46
N GLY A 122 20.07 -4.58 -9.35
CA GLY A 122 20.91 -4.95 -10.50
C GLY A 122 20.46 -6.24 -11.22
N GLY A 123 19.57 -7.03 -10.62
CA GLY A 123 19.12 -8.32 -11.17
C GLY A 123 17.74 -8.23 -11.86
N GLY A 124 17.69 -8.37 -13.20
CA GLY A 124 16.46 -8.52 -13.99
C GLY A 124 15.68 -7.21 -14.24
N GLU A 125 14.43 -7.30 -14.73
CA GLU A 125 13.65 -6.16 -15.24
C GLU A 125 12.28 -5.99 -14.55
N ARG A 126 11.89 -6.92 -13.67
CA ARG A 126 10.58 -6.89 -13.01
C ARG A 126 10.47 -5.64 -12.14
N LEU A 127 9.26 -5.01 -12.12
CA LEU A 127 8.95 -3.88 -11.24
C LEU A 127 9.33 -4.20 -9.79
N ILE A 128 10.02 -3.26 -9.13
CA ILE A 128 10.31 -3.31 -7.70
C ILE A 128 9.37 -2.33 -6.99
N ALA A 129 8.61 -2.82 -6.01
CA ALA A 129 7.80 -2.02 -5.10
C ALA A 129 8.45 -2.00 -3.71
N VAL A 130 8.66 -0.83 -3.13
CA VAL A 130 9.40 -0.67 -1.88
C VAL A 130 8.54 -0.08 -0.76
N HIS A 131 8.60 -0.71 0.42
CA HIS A 131 8.29 -0.04 1.67
C HIS A 131 9.55 0.74 2.08
N ALA A 132 9.52 2.06 1.92
CA ALA A 132 10.69 2.92 2.05
C ALA A 132 10.74 3.59 3.43
N GLU A 133 11.29 2.92 4.42
CA GLU A 133 11.68 3.48 5.71
C GLU A 133 13.09 3.00 6.08
N ASP A 134 13.93 3.90 6.63
CA ASP A 134 15.32 3.56 6.98
C ASP A 134 15.38 2.83 8.32
N GLU A 135 15.76 1.56 8.27
CA GLU A 135 15.81 0.67 9.42
C GLU A 135 16.81 1.13 10.47
N ASN A 136 17.96 1.67 10.08
CA ASN A 136 18.99 2.10 11.02
C ASN A 136 18.48 3.27 11.86
N ARG A 137 17.85 4.24 11.20
CA ARG A 137 17.23 5.38 11.90
C ARG A 137 16.07 4.95 12.79
N ILE A 138 15.24 3.98 12.35
CA ILE A 138 14.17 3.43 13.20
C ILE A 138 14.77 2.87 14.49
N ARG A 139 15.83 2.04 14.39
CA ARG A 139 16.48 1.40 15.55
C ARG A 139 17.10 2.42 16.49
N GLU A 140 17.87 3.38 15.95
CA GLU A 140 18.48 4.45 16.73
C GLU A 140 17.44 5.25 17.51
N ARG A 141 16.36 5.66 16.84
CA ARG A 141 15.30 6.46 17.46
C ARG A 141 14.46 5.64 18.44
N THR A 142 14.22 4.38 18.17
CA THR A 142 13.54 3.47 19.12
C THR A 142 14.35 3.36 20.39
N SER A 143 15.65 3.11 20.29
CA SER A 143 16.55 3.02 21.45
C SER A 143 16.60 4.33 22.25
N ALA A 144 16.65 5.47 21.55
CA ALA A 144 16.76 6.78 22.19
C ALA A 144 15.47 7.27 22.87
N LEU A 145 14.30 6.94 22.31
CA LEU A 145 13.02 7.52 22.71
C LEU A 145 12.13 6.56 23.51
N LEU A 146 12.34 5.27 23.40
CA LEU A 146 11.55 4.25 24.06
C LEU A 146 12.44 3.28 24.88
N GLY A 147 13.60 2.87 24.34
CA GLY A 147 14.44 1.83 24.95
C GLY A 147 13.68 0.50 24.98
N ASP A 148 13.68 -0.14 26.16
CA ASP A 148 12.98 -1.39 26.43
C ASP A 148 11.59 -1.17 27.06
N ASP A 149 11.15 0.08 27.20
CA ASP A 149 9.89 0.44 27.84
C ASP A 149 8.68 0.18 26.94
N GLU A 150 7.52 0.19 27.56
CA GLU A 150 6.22 0.19 26.87
C GLU A 150 5.43 1.44 27.23
N THR A 151 4.62 1.93 26.29
CA THR A 151 3.80 3.12 26.49
C THR A 151 2.42 2.97 25.86
N ARG A 152 1.47 3.78 26.32
CA ARG A 152 0.18 3.98 25.66
C ARG A 152 0.12 5.31 24.91
N ASP A 153 1.21 6.04 24.85
CA ASP A 153 1.38 7.16 23.93
C ASP A 153 1.75 6.62 22.55
N TYR A 154 0.73 6.33 21.75
CA TYR A 154 0.91 5.81 20.40
C TYR A 154 1.44 6.86 19.40
N ALA A 155 1.38 8.17 19.74
CA ALA A 155 1.96 9.22 18.91
C ALA A 155 3.50 9.13 18.85
N LEU A 156 4.12 8.47 19.84
CA LEU A 156 5.55 8.15 19.83
C LEU A 156 5.97 7.37 18.57
N HIS A 157 5.04 6.56 18.01
CA HIS A 157 5.29 5.82 16.78
C HIS A 157 5.66 6.74 15.60
N SER A 158 4.93 7.85 15.42
CA SER A 158 5.23 8.85 14.38
C SER A 158 6.51 9.63 14.67
N THR A 159 6.83 9.82 15.96
CA THR A 159 8.08 10.45 16.37
C THR A 159 9.28 9.57 16.08
N ILE A 160 9.20 8.27 16.36
CA ILE A 160 10.27 7.30 16.09
C ILE A 160 10.49 7.16 14.58
N ARG A 161 9.43 6.92 13.82
CA ARG A 161 9.45 6.79 12.36
C ARG A 161 9.17 8.14 11.70
N ASP A 162 10.07 9.11 11.91
CA ASP A 162 9.89 10.48 11.43
C ASP A 162 10.00 10.64 9.90
N ALA A 163 9.76 11.85 9.40
CA ALA A 163 9.78 12.13 7.96
C ALA A 163 11.16 11.80 7.32
N GLN A 164 12.24 12.05 8.06
CA GLN A 164 13.58 11.74 7.59
C GLN A 164 13.81 10.23 7.40
N THR A 165 13.14 9.37 8.19
CA THR A 165 13.19 7.93 8.05
C THR A 165 12.64 7.49 6.67
N ALA A 166 11.54 8.08 6.22
CA ALA A 166 10.97 7.81 4.90
C ALA A 166 11.84 8.40 3.78
N LEU A 167 12.27 9.65 3.92
CA LEU A 167 13.06 10.35 2.90
C LEU A 167 14.39 9.66 2.58
N ILE A 168 15.14 9.20 3.59
CA ILE A 168 16.42 8.49 3.41
C ILE A 168 16.22 7.23 2.58
N ALA A 169 15.20 6.43 2.90
CA ALA A 169 14.95 5.18 2.18
C ALA A 169 14.41 5.44 0.76
N THR A 170 13.55 6.44 0.58
CA THR A 170 13.07 6.86 -0.73
C THR A 170 14.23 7.32 -1.62
N ASP A 171 15.13 8.15 -1.11
CA ASP A 171 16.33 8.58 -1.85
C ASP A 171 17.23 7.40 -2.26
N ARG A 172 17.43 6.45 -1.36
CA ARG A 172 18.18 5.22 -1.65
C ARG A 172 17.56 4.43 -2.77
N ALA A 173 16.23 4.22 -2.73
CA ALA A 173 15.50 3.50 -3.77
C ALA A 173 15.56 4.22 -5.13
N LEU A 174 15.42 5.56 -5.15
CA LEU A 174 15.55 6.38 -6.35
C LEU A 174 16.95 6.27 -6.97
N HIS A 175 18.00 6.34 -6.14
CA HIS A 175 19.39 6.19 -6.58
C HIS A 175 19.62 4.82 -7.24
N LEU A 176 19.14 3.74 -6.60
CA LEU A 176 19.28 2.38 -7.13
C LEU A 176 18.46 2.17 -8.41
N SER A 177 17.23 2.72 -8.48
CA SER A 177 16.43 2.72 -9.70
C SER A 177 17.17 3.39 -10.86
N GLN A 178 17.72 4.57 -10.63
CA GLN A 178 18.48 5.32 -11.64
C GLN A 178 19.77 4.59 -12.05
N LYS A 179 20.52 4.06 -11.07
CA LYS A 179 21.79 3.33 -11.31
C LYS A 179 21.59 2.12 -12.24
N TYR A 180 20.50 1.39 -12.10
CA TYR A 180 20.24 0.17 -12.83
C TYR A 180 19.18 0.30 -13.94
N GLY A 181 18.60 1.49 -14.15
CA GLY A 181 17.47 1.69 -15.07
C GLY A 181 16.24 0.86 -14.67
N ARG A 182 16.06 0.60 -13.38
CA ARG A 182 15.07 -0.32 -12.85
C ARG A 182 13.73 0.34 -12.62
N ARG A 183 12.63 -0.28 -13.08
CA ARG A 183 11.29 0.16 -12.75
C ARG A 183 11.07 0.09 -11.23
N LEU A 184 10.70 1.22 -10.65
CA LEU A 184 10.47 1.40 -9.20
C LEU A 184 9.07 1.91 -8.93
N HIS A 185 8.42 1.37 -7.91
CA HIS A 185 7.22 1.92 -7.32
C HIS A 185 7.45 2.17 -5.83
N VAL A 186 7.36 3.43 -5.42
CA VAL A 186 7.46 3.81 -4.00
C VAL A 186 6.05 3.74 -3.41
N LEU A 187 5.85 2.79 -2.49
CA LEU A 187 4.56 2.55 -1.86
C LEU A 187 4.26 3.64 -0.80
N HIS A 188 2.99 3.91 -0.57
CA HIS A 188 2.43 4.65 0.57
C HIS A 188 3.23 5.89 1.01
N LEU A 189 3.48 6.84 0.10
CA LEU A 189 4.08 8.13 0.47
C LEU A 189 3.32 8.77 1.62
N SER A 190 4.06 9.29 2.58
CA SER A 190 3.47 9.81 3.81
C SER A 190 3.88 11.25 4.15
N THR A 191 4.93 11.81 3.52
CA THR A 191 5.55 13.06 3.90
C THR A 191 5.62 14.09 2.79
N ALA A 192 5.61 15.36 3.16
CA ALA A 192 5.81 16.49 2.26
C ALA A 192 7.22 16.44 1.60
N GLU A 193 8.20 16.02 2.35
CA GLU A 193 9.60 15.92 1.92
C GLU A 193 9.76 14.88 0.80
N GLU A 194 9.10 13.73 0.89
CA GLU A 194 9.09 12.73 -0.17
C GLU A 194 8.45 13.26 -1.45
N VAL A 195 7.32 14.00 -1.34
CA VAL A 195 6.65 14.61 -2.50
C VAL A 195 7.59 15.60 -3.21
N GLU A 196 8.23 16.51 -2.46
CA GLU A 196 9.15 17.49 -3.05
C GLU A 196 10.39 16.80 -3.65
N ARG A 197 10.87 15.74 -3.02
CA ARG A 197 11.98 14.95 -3.55
C ARG A 197 11.62 14.26 -4.87
N LEU A 198 10.47 13.61 -4.92
CA LEU A 198 9.97 12.96 -6.14
C LEU A 198 9.67 13.97 -7.24
N ARG A 199 9.18 15.17 -6.93
CA ARG A 199 8.96 16.26 -7.89
C ARG A 199 10.23 16.57 -8.70
N THR A 200 11.39 16.46 -8.09
CA THR A 200 12.68 16.80 -8.71
C THR A 200 13.47 15.61 -9.24
N ALA A 201 13.23 14.40 -8.70
CA ALA A 201 14.05 13.22 -8.99
C ALA A 201 13.32 12.08 -9.70
N LYS A 202 11.99 12.15 -9.81
CA LYS A 202 11.18 11.13 -10.49
C LYS A 202 11.51 11.09 -11.98
N THR A 203 11.70 9.88 -12.49
CA THR A 203 11.90 9.58 -13.91
C THR A 203 10.74 8.74 -14.42
N ASP A 204 10.68 8.49 -15.73
CA ASP A 204 9.66 7.62 -16.34
C ASP A 204 9.69 6.17 -15.82
N GLN A 205 10.78 5.77 -15.15
CA GLN A 205 10.89 4.45 -14.50
C GLN A 205 10.32 4.43 -13.08
N VAL A 206 10.02 5.58 -12.49
CA VAL A 206 9.60 5.72 -11.11
C VAL A 206 8.15 6.12 -11.02
N THR A 207 7.39 5.38 -10.24
CA THR A 207 6.01 5.70 -9.87
C THR A 207 5.85 5.64 -8.35
N CYS A 208 4.80 6.24 -7.82
CA CYS A 208 4.51 6.22 -6.39
C CYS A 208 3.01 6.29 -6.10
N GLU A 209 2.66 5.92 -4.89
CA GLU A 209 1.27 5.91 -4.42
C GLU A 209 1.11 6.62 -3.08
N VAL A 210 -0.13 7.00 -2.78
CA VAL A 210 -0.54 7.50 -1.47
C VAL A 210 -1.76 6.73 -0.97
N LEU A 211 -1.94 6.69 0.34
CA LEU A 211 -3.08 6.03 0.97
C LEU A 211 -4.13 7.06 1.41
N PRO A 212 -5.42 6.72 1.36
CA PRO A 212 -6.47 7.55 1.98
C PRO A 212 -6.16 7.87 3.44
N ASN A 213 -5.54 6.93 4.17
CA ASN A 213 -5.15 7.14 5.57
C ASN A 213 -4.25 8.38 5.75
N HIS A 214 -3.27 8.60 4.87
CA HIS A 214 -2.38 9.76 4.92
C HIS A 214 -3.02 11.05 4.37
N LEU A 215 -4.08 10.92 3.56
CA LEU A 215 -4.84 12.07 3.02
C LEU A 215 -5.87 12.62 4.02
N PHE A 216 -6.42 11.76 4.91
CA PHE A 216 -7.55 12.11 5.78
C PHE A 216 -7.24 12.06 7.27
N LEU A 217 -6.16 11.39 7.69
CA LEU A 217 -5.77 11.28 9.09
C LEU A 217 -4.42 11.97 9.33
N ASN A 218 -4.24 12.43 10.57
CA ASN A 218 -2.99 13.05 11.03
C ASN A 218 -2.70 12.67 12.49
N THR A 219 -1.59 13.12 13.04
CA THR A 219 -1.13 12.78 14.40
C THR A 219 -2.10 13.19 15.50
N ASP A 220 -2.99 14.18 15.29
CA ASP A 220 -3.97 14.60 16.30
C ASP A 220 -4.97 13.48 16.62
N HIS A 221 -5.19 12.57 15.65
CA HIS A 221 -6.10 11.43 15.82
C HIS A 221 -5.59 10.39 16.83
N TYR A 222 -4.29 10.36 17.15
CA TYR A 222 -3.79 9.45 18.19
C TYR A 222 -4.44 9.69 19.56
N ALA A 223 -4.78 10.93 19.89
CA ALA A 223 -5.41 11.26 21.17
C ALA A 223 -6.77 10.55 21.35
N GLN A 224 -7.53 10.38 20.27
CA GLN A 224 -8.86 9.76 20.30
C GLN A 224 -8.85 8.29 19.92
N LEU A 225 -8.03 7.90 18.92
CA LEU A 225 -8.08 6.59 18.29
C LEU A 225 -6.95 5.66 18.74
N GLY A 226 -5.90 6.19 19.38
CA GLY A 226 -4.78 5.42 19.91
C GLY A 226 -4.11 4.56 18.83
N SER A 227 -3.87 3.30 19.14
CA SER A 227 -3.26 2.34 18.23
C SER A 227 -4.08 2.02 16.98
N ARG A 228 -5.38 2.34 16.95
CA ARG A 228 -6.23 2.09 15.77
C ARG A 228 -5.73 2.83 14.52
N VAL A 229 -5.03 3.97 14.70
CA VAL A 229 -4.41 4.71 13.60
C VAL A 229 -2.89 4.47 13.48
N GLN A 230 -2.35 3.49 14.20
CA GLN A 230 -0.95 3.09 14.09
C GLN A 230 -0.77 2.23 12.84
N MET A 231 0.10 2.68 11.92
CA MET A 231 0.43 2.04 10.66
C MET A 231 1.89 2.35 10.25
N ASN A 232 2.41 1.70 9.22
CA ASN A 232 3.75 1.93 8.66
C ASN A 232 3.68 2.26 7.16
N PRO A 233 4.18 3.41 6.70
CA PRO A 233 4.66 4.55 7.50
C PRO A 233 3.56 5.15 8.37
N PRO A 234 3.90 5.81 9.50
CA PRO A 234 2.88 6.36 10.39
C PRO A 234 2.12 7.53 9.75
N ILE A 235 0.92 7.81 10.28
CA ILE A 235 0.25 9.07 9.99
C ILE A 235 1.12 10.24 10.46
N ARG A 236 1.08 11.35 9.74
CA ARG A 236 1.98 12.51 9.91
C ARG A 236 1.26 13.72 10.51
N GLY A 237 2.01 14.78 10.78
CA GLY A 237 1.42 16.06 11.11
C GLY A 237 0.47 16.57 10.02
N PRO A 238 -0.50 17.43 10.38
CA PRO A 238 -1.58 17.85 9.46
C PRO A 238 -1.08 18.58 8.19
N GLU A 239 0.10 19.17 8.23
CA GLU A 239 0.74 19.84 7.10
C GLU A 239 1.06 18.91 5.92
N ASN A 240 1.25 17.62 6.18
CA ASN A 240 1.63 16.64 5.15
C ASN A 240 0.47 16.33 4.20
N ALA A 241 -0.75 16.23 4.70
CA ALA A 241 -1.92 15.90 3.89
C ALA A 241 -2.11 16.89 2.72
N ALA A 242 -1.94 18.19 2.95
CA ALA A 242 -2.05 19.21 1.90
C ALA A 242 -1.01 19.01 0.78
N LYS A 243 0.21 18.60 1.13
CA LYS A 243 1.29 18.34 0.17
C LYS A 243 1.06 17.03 -0.61
N LEU A 244 0.53 16.00 0.04
CA LEU A 244 0.13 14.75 -0.62
C LEU A 244 -1.00 14.98 -1.63
N TRP A 245 -2.03 15.77 -1.28
CA TRP A 245 -3.07 16.18 -2.21
C TRP A 245 -2.51 16.97 -3.39
N ALA A 246 -1.63 17.94 -3.14
CA ALA A 246 -0.94 18.67 -4.22
C ALA A 246 -0.14 17.72 -5.12
N GLY A 247 0.57 16.74 -4.54
CA GLY A 247 1.31 15.72 -5.29
C GLY A 247 0.42 14.88 -6.23
N LEU A 248 -0.81 14.54 -5.80
CA LEU A 248 -1.80 13.88 -6.64
C LEU A 248 -2.27 14.78 -7.78
N HIS A 249 -2.60 16.04 -7.50
CA HIS A 249 -3.09 16.98 -8.51
C HIS A 249 -2.03 17.33 -9.56
N ASP A 250 -0.79 17.45 -9.13
CA ASP A 250 0.35 17.81 -9.99
C ASP A 250 0.92 16.59 -10.75
N GLY A 251 0.42 15.38 -10.49
CA GLY A 251 0.89 14.14 -11.12
C GLY A 251 2.27 13.66 -10.63
N VAL A 252 2.74 14.18 -9.50
CA VAL A 252 3.92 13.63 -8.80
C VAL A 252 3.58 12.27 -8.22
N ILE A 253 2.41 12.15 -7.59
CA ILE A 253 1.84 10.88 -7.11
C ILE A 253 0.93 10.32 -8.19
N ASP A 254 1.13 9.06 -8.56
CA ASP A 254 0.49 8.43 -9.72
C ASP A 254 -0.86 7.80 -9.40
N ILE A 255 -0.97 7.13 -8.24
CA ILE A 255 -2.12 6.30 -7.89
C ILE A 255 -2.46 6.35 -6.40
N ILE A 256 -3.63 5.83 -6.07
CA ILE A 256 -4.09 5.61 -4.70
C ILE A 256 -4.22 4.10 -4.48
N ALA A 257 -3.65 3.62 -3.37
CA ALA A 257 -3.79 2.26 -2.86
C ALA A 257 -4.32 2.30 -1.43
N THR A 258 -4.52 1.16 -0.77
CA THR A 258 -5.04 1.16 0.61
C THR A 258 -4.03 0.76 1.66
N ASP A 259 -3.06 -0.07 1.32
CA ASP A 259 -2.27 -0.80 2.31
C ASP A 259 -3.18 -1.50 3.35
N HIS A 260 -4.29 -2.06 2.87
CA HIS A 260 -5.24 -2.76 3.73
C HIS A 260 -4.54 -3.83 4.54
N ALA A 261 -4.47 -3.63 5.85
CA ALA A 261 -3.64 -4.42 6.75
C ALA A 261 -4.34 -4.64 8.11
N PRO A 262 -5.39 -5.48 8.15
CA PRO A 262 -6.22 -5.66 9.33
C PRO A 262 -5.48 -6.37 10.47
N HIS A 263 -5.88 -6.01 11.70
CA HIS A 263 -5.47 -6.65 12.95
C HIS A 263 -6.66 -6.76 13.89
N LEU A 264 -6.64 -7.77 14.76
CA LEU A 264 -7.67 -7.93 15.77
C LEU A 264 -7.64 -6.78 16.79
N LEU A 265 -8.80 -6.34 17.26
CA LEU A 265 -8.91 -5.27 18.26
C LEU A 265 -8.13 -5.58 19.53
N LYS A 266 -8.10 -6.84 19.97
CA LYS A 266 -7.29 -7.28 21.13
C LYS A 266 -5.79 -7.06 20.94
N ASP A 267 -5.28 -7.22 19.70
CA ASP A 267 -3.88 -7.00 19.36
C ASP A 267 -3.60 -5.48 19.31
N LYS A 268 -4.48 -4.71 18.68
CA LYS A 268 -4.39 -3.25 18.67
C LYS A 268 -4.48 -2.64 20.07
N ALA A 269 -5.14 -3.28 21.03
CA ALA A 269 -5.24 -2.81 22.42
C ALA A 269 -3.96 -3.00 23.24
N GLN A 270 -2.93 -3.67 22.70
CA GLN A 270 -1.63 -3.80 23.39
C GLN A 270 -0.94 -2.43 23.52
N PRO A 271 -0.10 -2.22 24.55
CA PRO A 271 0.74 -1.03 24.60
C PRO A 271 1.76 -1.02 23.46
N TYR A 272 2.23 0.16 23.08
CA TYR A 272 3.33 0.32 22.14
C TYR A 272 4.66 -0.13 22.80
N PRO A 273 5.54 -0.87 22.13
CA PRO A 273 5.54 -1.20 20.70
C PRO A 273 4.84 -2.51 20.35
N ARG A 274 4.19 -3.21 21.28
CA ARG A 274 3.53 -4.51 21.04
C ARG A 274 2.26 -4.39 20.18
N SER A 275 1.59 -3.24 20.20
CA SER A 275 0.46 -3.00 19.29
C SER A 275 0.91 -3.06 17.84
N PRO A 276 0.31 -3.91 16.99
CA PRO A 276 0.75 -4.04 15.61
C PRO A 276 0.36 -2.83 14.76
N SER A 277 1.22 -2.48 13.79
CA SER A 277 0.95 -1.46 12.78
C SER A 277 0.16 -2.05 11.62
N GLY A 278 -0.86 -1.33 11.18
CA GLY A 278 -1.75 -1.68 10.07
C GLY A 278 -3.19 -1.25 10.34
N MET A 279 -3.89 -0.88 9.27
CA MET A 279 -5.29 -0.43 9.28
C MET A 279 -6.05 -1.08 8.13
N PRO A 280 -7.34 -1.43 8.30
CA PRO A 280 -8.18 -1.81 7.17
C PRO A 280 -8.50 -0.59 6.30
N GLY A 281 -8.66 -0.79 4.98
CA GLY A 281 -8.92 0.31 4.04
C GLY A 281 -9.64 -0.08 2.76
N VAL A 282 -9.60 -1.35 2.35
CA VAL A 282 -10.07 -1.80 1.03
C VAL A 282 -11.58 -1.56 0.80
N GLU A 283 -12.41 -1.66 1.83
CA GLU A 283 -13.86 -1.43 1.75
C GLU A 283 -14.21 0.07 1.76
N THR A 284 -13.32 0.93 2.26
CA THR A 284 -13.62 2.34 2.53
C THR A 284 -12.92 3.34 1.60
N SER A 285 -11.92 2.90 0.83
CA SER A 285 -11.10 3.78 0.00
C SER A 285 -11.91 4.54 -1.04
N LEU A 286 -12.70 3.86 -1.86
CA LEU A 286 -13.55 4.52 -2.87
C LEU A 286 -14.62 5.42 -2.22
N PRO A 287 -15.39 4.99 -1.22
CA PRO A 287 -16.32 5.87 -0.51
C PRO A 287 -15.68 7.16 0.04
N LEU A 288 -14.48 7.08 0.62
CA LEU A 288 -13.74 8.25 1.09
C LEU A 288 -13.36 9.20 -0.06
N MET A 289 -12.91 8.66 -1.19
CA MET A 289 -12.57 9.47 -2.36
C MET A 289 -13.81 10.07 -3.02
N MET A 290 -14.95 9.37 -3.04
CA MET A 290 -16.23 9.94 -3.50
C MET A 290 -16.72 11.07 -2.59
N THR A 291 -16.53 10.94 -1.29
CA THR A 291 -16.80 12.03 -0.33
C THR A 291 -15.89 13.24 -0.59
N ALA A 292 -14.58 13.00 -0.80
CA ALA A 292 -13.64 14.07 -1.17
C ALA A 292 -14.03 14.77 -2.48
N MET A 293 -14.58 14.03 -3.44
CA MET A 293 -15.11 14.62 -4.67
C MET A 293 -16.32 15.51 -4.42
N GLN A 294 -17.26 15.07 -3.59
CA GLN A 294 -18.42 15.90 -3.20
C GLN A 294 -18.00 17.16 -2.43
N GLU A 295 -16.92 17.09 -1.66
CA GLU A 295 -16.31 18.24 -0.97
C GLU A 295 -15.46 19.14 -1.90
N GLY A 296 -15.35 18.81 -3.18
CA GLY A 296 -14.60 19.60 -4.16
C GLY A 296 -13.07 19.43 -4.10
N LYS A 297 -12.57 18.41 -3.38
CA LYS A 297 -11.14 18.14 -3.27
C LYS A 297 -10.56 17.46 -4.51
N CYS A 298 -11.38 16.76 -5.29
CA CYS A 298 -11.00 16.11 -6.55
C CYS A 298 -12.19 15.96 -7.48
N THR A 299 -11.93 15.53 -8.71
CA THR A 299 -12.96 15.23 -9.73
C THR A 299 -13.11 13.72 -9.92
N LEU A 300 -14.22 13.29 -10.52
CA LEU A 300 -14.42 11.89 -10.90
C LEU A 300 -13.31 11.40 -11.85
N THR A 301 -12.91 12.20 -12.84
CA THR A 301 -11.84 11.85 -13.76
C THR A 301 -10.51 11.57 -13.04
N GLN A 302 -10.21 12.35 -12.00
CA GLN A 302 -9.02 12.12 -11.19
C GLN A 302 -9.13 10.82 -10.38
N ILE A 303 -10.28 10.53 -9.78
CA ILE A 303 -10.51 9.25 -9.08
C ILE A 303 -10.33 8.07 -10.05
N LEU A 304 -10.92 8.12 -11.24
CA LEU A 304 -10.77 7.09 -12.26
C LEU A 304 -9.30 6.91 -12.66
N ARG A 305 -8.55 8.01 -12.78
CA ARG A 305 -7.12 7.96 -13.08
C ARG A 305 -6.35 7.31 -11.92
N TRP A 306 -6.57 7.75 -10.69
CA TRP A 306 -5.78 7.30 -9.53
C TRP A 306 -6.11 5.89 -9.06
N MET A 307 -7.35 5.41 -9.28
CA MET A 307 -7.82 4.15 -8.69
C MET A 307 -8.22 3.08 -9.72
N CYS A 308 -8.31 3.43 -11.01
CA CYS A 308 -8.71 2.47 -12.05
C CYS A 308 -7.64 2.39 -13.16
N SER A 309 -7.56 3.38 -14.05
CA SER A 309 -6.65 3.32 -15.20
C SER A 309 -5.16 3.43 -14.81
N GLY A 310 -4.83 4.25 -13.81
CA GLY A 310 -3.46 4.41 -13.34
C GLY A 310 -2.84 3.11 -12.83
N PRO A 311 -3.47 2.41 -11.86
CA PRO A 311 -2.98 1.10 -11.41
C PRO A 311 -2.89 0.08 -12.56
N ALA A 312 -3.87 0.04 -13.48
CA ALA A 312 -3.84 -0.87 -14.64
C ALA A 312 -2.61 -0.63 -15.52
N GLU A 313 -2.33 0.62 -15.86
CA GLU A 313 -1.17 1.01 -16.67
C GLU A 313 0.15 0.70 -15.94
N LEU A 314 0.27 1.09 -14.67
CA LEU A 314 1.47 0.90 -13.86
C LEU A 314 1.87 -0.57 -13.77
N TYR A 315 0.91 -1.43 -13.45
CA TYR A 315 1.14 -2.87 -13.29
C TYR A 315 0.97 -3.65 -14.60
N ARG A 316 0.71 -2.97 -15.73
CA ARG A 316 0.51 -3.56 -17.05
C ARG A 316 -0.59 -4.63 -17.05
N ILE A 317 -1.70 -4.31 -16.38
CA ILE A 317 -2.89 -5.17 -16.34
C ILE A 317 -3.71 -4.90 -17.62
N SER A 318 -3.75 -5.87 -18.50
CA SER A 318 -4.45 -5.73 -19.78
C SER A 318 -5.98 -5.69 -19.58
N ASN A 319 -6.65 -4.90 -20.40
CA ASN A 319 -8.12 -4.84 -20.54
C ASN A 319 -8.87 -4.48 -19.25
N LYS A 320 -8.24 -3.71 -18.33
CA LYS A 320 -8.87 -3.25 -17.08
C LYS A 320 -8.74 -1.75 -16.86
N GLY A 321 -9.56 -1.21 -15.98
CA GLY A 321 -9.48 0.17 -15.52
C GLY A 321 -10.16 1.21 -16.42
N GLN A 322 -10.87 0.78 -17.49
CA GLN A 322 -11.60 1.65 -18.40
C GLN A 322 -12.96 1.05 -18.77
N LEU A 323 -13.93 1.90 -19.14
CA LEU A 323 -15.21 1.52 -19.77
C LEU A 323 -15.08 1.67 -21.27
N GLU A 324 -14.60 0.63 -21.94
CA GLU A 324 -14.37 0.62 -23.38
C GLU A 324 -14.66 -0.77 -23.95
N GLU A 325 -15.10 -0.84 -25.21
CA GLU A 325 -15.31 -2.12 -25.89
C GLU A 325 -14.00 -2.90 -25.99
N GLY A 326 -14.04 -4.18 -25.60
CA GLY A 326 -12.86 -5.05 -25.55
C GLY A 326 -12.19 -5.11 -24.18
N PHE A 327 -12.59 -4.25 -23.24
CA PHE A 327 -12.17 -4.34 -21.83
C PHE A 327 -13.02 -5.31 -21.05
N ASP A 328 -12.48 -5.82 -19.95
CA ASP A 328 -13.22 -6.66 -19.02
C ASP A 328 -14.35 -5.87 -18.35
N ALA A 329 -15.51 -6.49 -18.18
CA ALA A 329 -16.67 -5.86 -17.55
C ALA A 329 -16.55 -5.87 -16.01
N ASP A 330 -15.41 -5.43 -15.51
CA ASP A 330 -15.20 -5.16 -14.09
C ASP A 330 -15.79 -3.78 -13.77
N LEU A 331 -16.97 -3.78 -13.19
CA LEU A 331 -17.82 -2.59 -13.06
C LEU A 331 -18.16 -2.33 -11.60
N THR A 332 -18.17 -1.06 -11.22
CA THR A 332 -18.66 -0.60 -9.92
C THR A 332 -19.81 0.38 -10.13
N LEU A 333 -20.92 0.12 -9.44
CA LEU A 333 -22.09 1.00 -9.42
C LEU A 333 -22.10 1.79 -8.12
N VAL A 334 -22.02 3.11 -8.22
CA VAL A 334 -21.95 4.03 -7.08
C VAL A 334 -23.23 4.84 -6.99
N ASP A 335 -23.84 4.84 -5.82
CA ASP A 335 -24.97 5.69 -5.47
C ASP A 335 -24.42 6.88 -4.66
N LEU A 336 -24.39 8.06 -5.27
CA LEU A 336 -23.84 9.28 -4.67
C LEU A 336 -24.74 9.89 -3.58
N ASP A 337 -26.00 9.48 -3.53
CA ASP A 337 -26.97 9.98 -2.55
C ASP A 337 -27.01 9.11 -1.28
N GLN A 338 -26.40 7.93 -1.33
CA GLN A 338 -26.32 7.05 -0.16
C GLN A 338 -25.14 7.41 0.74
N THR A 339 -25.42 7.50 2.03
CA THR A 339 -24.42 7.62 3.08
C THR A 339 -24.35 6.34 3.91
N LYS A 340 -23.16 5.94 4.30
CA LYS A 340 -22.93 4.77 5.15
C LYS A 340 -22.09 5.18 6.36
N VAL A 341 -22.56 4.84 7.54
CA VAL A 341 -21.74 4.92 8.75
C VAL A 341 -20.96 3.62 8.87
N VAL A 342 -19.63 3.71 8.85
CA VAL A 342 -18.76 2.59 9.14
C VAL A 342 -18.88 2.26 10.64
N ARG A 343 -19.13 1.02 10.96
CA ARG A 343 -19.26 0.50 12.34
C ARG A 343 -18.35 -0.71 12.50
N ASP A 344 -17.96 -0.97 13.76
CA ASP A 344 -17.23 -2.17 14.14
C ASP A 344 -18.03 -3.45 13.85
#